data_70bbae61ece36e20df1328f91e03e542
#
_entry.id   70bbae61ece36e20df1328f91e03e542
#
_cell.length_a   1.000
_cell.length_b   1.000
_cell.length_c   1.000
_cell.angle_alpha   90.00
_cell.angle_beta   90.00
_cell.angle_gamma   90.00
#
_symmetry.space_group_name_H-M   'P 1'
#
loop_
_entity.id
_entity.type
_entity.pdbx_description
1 polymer ?
#
loop_
_entity_poly.entity_id
_entity_poly.type
_entity_poly.pdbx_seq_one_letter_code
_entity_poly.pdbx_strand_id
1 'polypeptide(L)'
;MEYNSADDLIKDLEENIYCRLRPSSVSGVGIFAIRDIPKGVNPLKNFLKCRYVEVDPKLVFENEKIDPAVKKLVNDMYVVAEGKLNLWEGGLNALDIGFFINSSEHPNMVAESGAESFVAMRDIKKGEELFVDYGTYAENKEVR
;
A
#
# COMPACT_ATOMS: atom_id res chain seq x y z
N MET A 1 -12.72 13.93 12.97
CA MET A 1 -11.35 13.63 12.49
C MET A 1 -10.38 14.62 13.13
N GLU A 2 -9.38 14.10 13.80
CA GLU A 2 -8.30 14.93 14.30
C GLU A 2 -7.31 15.21 13.19
N TYR A 3 -6.91 16.45 13.06
CA TYR A 3 -5.90 16.87 12.09
C TYR A 3 -4.56 17.02 12.80
N ASN A 4 -3.49 16.66 12.12
CA ASN A 4 -2.15 16.91 12.60
C ASN A 4 -1.85 18.40 12.61
N SER A 5 -1.05 18.85 13.58
CA SER A 5 -0.57 20.23 13.62
C SER A 5 0.49 20.46 12.52
N ALA A 6 0.80 21.72 12.25
CA ALA A 6 1.89 22.07 11.32
C ALA A 6 3.22 21.47 11.79
N ASP A 7 3.49 21.48 13.10
CA ASP A 7 4.71 20.91 13.68
C ASP A 7 4.78 19.40 13.45
N ASP A 8 3.67 18.66 13.59
CA ASP A 8 3.60 17.22 13.31
C ASP A 8 3.91 16.93 11.85
N LEU A 9 3.36 17.73 10.94
CA LEU A 9 3.57 17.55 9.50
C LEU A 9 5.02 17.86 9.09
N ILE A 10 5.63 18.86 9.69
CA ILE A 10 7.04 19.18 9.46
C ILE A 10 7.93 18.05 9.97
N LYS A 11 7.63 17.52 11.14
CA LYS A 11 8.36 16.38 11.72
C LYS A 11 8.25 15.14 10.82
N ASP A 12 7.07 14.90 10.23
CA ASP A 12 6.88 13.84 9.25
C ASP A 12 7.84 14.00 8.06
N LEU A 13 7.97 15.21 7.52
CA LEU A 13 8.91 15.50 6.44
C LEU A 13 10.37 15.27 6.84
N GLU A 14 10.72 15.55 8.08
CA GLU A 14 12.07 15.37 8.58
C GLU A 14 12.45 13.91 8.78
N GLU A 15 11.49 13.07 9.21
CA GLU A 15 11.81 11.73 9.75
C GLU A 15 11.28 10.57 8.92
N ASN A 16 10.16 10.73 8.17
CA ASN A 16 9.42 9.59 7.65
C ASN A 16 9.40 9.47 6.12
N ILE A 17 9.88 10.45 5.38
CA ILE A 17 9.77 10.42 3.92
C ILE A 17 11.01 9.80 3.29
N TYR A 18 10.82 8.67 2.64
CA TYR A 18 11.88 7.88 1.99
C TYR A 18 11.63 7.63 0.52
N CYS A 19 10.39 7.81 0.04
CA CYS A 19 9.97 7.28 -1.25
C CYS A 19 9.11 8.27 -2.04
N ARG A 20 9.04 8.02 -3.34
CA ARG A 20 8.11 8.70 -4.25
C ARG A 20 7.59 7.74 -5.29
N LEU A 21 6.50 8.10 -5.95
CA LEU A 21 5.99 7.35 -7.09
C LEU A 21 6.76 7.73 -8.36
N ARG A 22 7.01 6.71 -9.19
CA ARG A 22 7.58 6.86 -10.54
C ARG A 22 7.00 5.79 -11.45
N PRO A 23 7.08 5.97 -12.78
CA PRO A 23 6.76 4.87 -13.70
C PRO A 23 7.64 3.65 -13.41
N SER A 24 7.00 2.47 -13.33
CA SER A 24 7.69 1.21 -13.08
C SER A 24 7.92 0.46 -14.39
N SER A 25 9.06 -0.22 -14.51
CA SER A 25 9.32 -1.14 -15.61
C SER A 25 8.54 -2.45 -15.50
N VAL A 26 8.00 -2.72 -14.31
CA VAL A 26 7.24 -3.95 -14.02
C VAL A 26 5.75 -3.75 -14.29
N SER A 27 5.14 -2.74 -13.73
CA SER A 27 3.71 -2.47 -13.87
C SER A 27 3.37 -1.04 -13.45
N GLY A 28 2.76 -0.27 -14.36
CA GLY A 28 2.20 1.06 -14.09
C GLY A 28 3.16 1.99 -13.37
N VAL A 29 2.74 2.50 -12.23
CA VAL A 29 3.61 3.24 -11.31
C VAL A 29 4.09 2.32 -10.21
N GLY A 30 5.25 2.63 -9.64
CA GLY A 30 5.80 1.93 -8.49
C GLY A 30 6.35 2.91 -7.47
N ILE A 31 6.79 2.39 -6.36
CA ILE A 31 7.36 3.15 -5.26
C ILE A 31 8.89 3.05 -5.34
N PHE A 32 9.56 4.19 -5.38
CA PHE A 32 11.02 4.25 -5.51
C PHE A 32 11.65 4.97 -4.33
N ALA A 33 12.75 4.42 -3.83
CA ALA A 33 13.52 5.06 -2.77
C ALA A 33 14.17 6.35 -3.28
N ILE A 34 13.96 7.46 -2.58
CA ILE A 34 14.63 8.74 -2.88
C ILE A 34 15.82 8.98 -1.97
N ARG A 35 16.04 8.11 -1.00
CA ARG A 35 17.22 8.01 -0.14
C ARG A 35 17.36 6.58 0.34
N ASP A 36 18.51 6.23 0.91
CA ASP A 36 18.75 4.88 1.43
C ASP A 36 17.77 4.56 2.57
N ILE A 37 17.26 3.33 2.56
CA ILE A 37 16.30 2.83 3.56
C ILE A 37 16.98 1.71 4.33
N PRO A 38 17.23 1.88 5.65
CA PRO A 38 17.81 0.83 6.47
C PRO A 38 16.87 -0.37 6.62
N LYS A 39 17.44 -1.56 6.72
CA LYS A 39 16.69 -2.78 7.07
C LYS A 39 15.85 -2.54 8.34
N GLY A 40 14.61 -3.03 8.31
CA GLY A 40 13.67 -2.94 9.45
C GLY A 40 12.87 -1.65 9.53
N VAL A 41 13.16 -0.65 8.68
CA VAL A 41 12.40 0.60 8.64
C VAL A 41 11.12 0.40 7.83
N ASN A 42 10.01 1.00 8.28
CA ASN A 42 8.82 1.18 7.48
C ASN A 42 8.91 2.52 6.73
N PRO A 43 9.25 2.51 5.43
CA PRO A 43 9.47 3.75 4.68
C PRO A 43 8.19 4.40 4.17
N LEU A 44 7.05 3.75 4.42
CA LEU A 44 5.74 4.17 3.94
C LEU A 44 4.81 4.54 5.10
N LYS A 45 5.37 4.82 6.26
CA LYS A 45 4.62 5.15 7.46
C LYS A 45 3.73 6.35 7.24
N ASN A 46 2.44 6.17 7.54
CA ASN A 46 1.39 7.12 7.27
C ASN A 46 0.96 7.79 8.58
N PHE A 47 0.80 9.11 8.56
CA PHE A 47 0.31 9.89 9.70
C PHE A 47 -1.21 9.90 9.84
N LEU A 48 -1.93 9.53 8.78
CA LEU A 48 -3.39 9.45 8.84
C LEU A 48 -3.78 8.25 9.69
N LYS A 49 -4.72 8.47 10.61
CA LYS A 49 -5.26 7.40 11.46
C LYS A 49 -6.42 6.66 10.77
N CYS A 50 -6.29 6.43 9.48
CA CYS A 50 -7.24 5.62 8.73
C CYS A 50 -6.98 4.15 9.01
N ARG A 51 -8.03 3.36 8.96
CA ARG A 51 -8.01 1.92 9.14
C ARG A 51 -8.71 1.23 7.99
N TYR A 52 -8.59 -0.10 7.95
CA TYR A 52 -9.36 -0.93 7.06
C TYR A 52 -10.64 -1.39 7.72
N VAL A 53 -11.70 -1.52 6.93
CA VAL A 53 -12.99 -2.08 7.35
C VAL A 53 -13.21 -3.36 6.56
N GLU A 54 -13.32 -4.48 7.26
CA GLU A 54 -13.56 -5.79 6.63
C GLU A 54 -15.03 -5.95 6.26
N VAL A 55 -15.28 -6.34 5.02
CA VAL A 55 -16.64 -6.64 4.54
C VAL A 55 -16.65 -7.95 3.75
N ASP A 56 -17.85 -8.54 3.61
CA ASP A 56 -18.04 -9.63 2.67
C ASP A 56 -17.82 -9.08 1.25
N PRO A 57 -16.93 -9.70 0.44
CA PRO A 57 -16.65 -9.25 -0.93
C PRO A 57 -17.90 -9.11 -1.80
N LYS A 58 -18.95 -9.89 -1.54
CA LYS A 58 -20.23 -9.84 -2.28
C LYS A 58 -20.92 -8.50 -2.17
N LEU A 59 -20.74 -7.80 -1.04
CA LEU A 59 -21.35 -6.48 -0.85
C LEU A 59 -20.85 -5.45 -1.87
N VAL A 60 -19.68 -5.69 -2.44
CA VAL A 60 -19.11 -4.84 -3.48
C VAL A 60 -19.26 -5.51 -4.86
N PHE A 61 -18.76 -6.72 -5.02
CA PHE A 61 -18.65 -7.35 -6.35
C PHE A 61 -19.98 -7.83 -6.92
N GLU A 62 -20.96 -8.11 -6.09
CA GLU A 62 -22.33 -8.45 -6.51
C GLU A 62 -23.31 -7.28 -6.42
N ASN A 63 -22.83 -6.09 -6.07
CA ASN A 63 -23.66 -4.89 -5.97
C ASN A 63 -23.85 -4.25 -7.36
N GLU A 64 -25.05 -4.34 -7.89
CA GLU A 64 -25.39 -3.85 -9.23
C GLU A 64 -25.33 -2.31 -9.35
N LYS A 65 -25.33 -1.59 -8.23
CA LYS A 65 -25.24 -0.13 -8.19
C LYS A 65 -23.81 0.39 -8.31
N ILE A 66 -22.82 -0.50 -8.18
CA ILE A 66 -21.40 -0.13 -8.33
C ILE A 66 -21.00 -0.39 -9.78
N ASP A 67 -20.47 0.64 -10.44
CA ASP A 67 -19.99 0.55 -11.82
C ASP A 67 -18.92 -0.55 -11.94
N PRO A 68 -18.97 -1.38 -13.00
CA PRO A 68 -17.94 -2.42 -13.22
C PRO A 68 -16.52 -1.91 -13.22
N ALA A 69 -16.27 -0.70 -13.71
CA ALA A 69 -14.93 -0.08 -13.67
C ALA A 69 -14.47 0.23 -12.25
N VAL A 70 -15.41 0.59 -11.37
CA VAL A 70 -15.12 0.82 -9.95
C VAL A 70 -14.82 -0.51 -9.25
N LYS A 71 -15.58 -1.56 -9.56
CA LYS A 71 -15.31 -2.91 -9.03
C LYS A 71 -13.90 -3.40 -9.41
N LYS A 72 -13.50 -3.13 -10.65
CA LYS A 72 -12.14 -3.47 -11.10
C LYS A 72 -11.09 -2.69 -10.32
N LEU A 73 -11.30 -1.41 -10.09
CA LEU A 73 -10.39 -0.58 -9.31
C LEU A 73 -10.29 -1.07 -7.86
N VAL A 74 -11.41 -1.44 -7.26
CA VAL A 74 -11.43 -2.05 -5.91
C VAL A 74 -10.57 -3.31 -5.89
N ASN A 75 -10.74 -4.19 -6.87
CA ASN A 75 -9.94 -5.42 -6.93
C ASN A 75 -8.47 -5.17 -7.16
N ASP A 76 -8.12 -4.14 -7.91
CA ASP A 76 -6.72 -3.76 -8.16
C ASP A 76 -6.05 -3.18 -6.91
N MET A 77 -6.77 -2.40 -6.12
CA MET A 77 -6.21 -1.60 -5.02
C MET A 77 -6.41 -2.22 -3.63
N TYR A 78 -7.52 -2.89 -3.40
CA TYR A 78 -7.84 -3.45 -2.09
C TYR A 78 -7.51 -4.94 -2.01
N VAL A 79 -7.22 -5.41 -0.81
CA VAL A 79 -6.82 -6.79 -0.54
C VAL A 79 -8.01 -7.60 -0.05
N VAL A 80 -8.17 -8.81 -0.60
CA VAL A 80 -9.01 -9.85 -0.01
C VAL A 80 -8.08 -10.79 0.77
N ALA A 81 -8.35 -10.95 2.05
CA ALA A 81 -7.61 -11.85 2.93
C ALA A 81 -8.59 -12.55 3.86
N GLU A 82 -8.39 -13.85 4.06
CA GLU A 82 -9.26 -14.69 4.89
C GLU A 82 -10.75 -14.57 4.51
N GLY A 83 -11.01 -14.47 3.19
CA GLY A 83 -12.36 -14.34 2.64
C GLY A 83 -13.02 -12.99 2.86
N LYS A 84 -12.30 -11.99 3.37
CA LYS A 84 -12.81 -10.64 3.61
C LYS A 84 -12.13 -9.61 2.71
N LEU A 85 -12.94 -8.69 2.18
CA LEU A 85 -12.45 -7.52 1.46
C LEU A 85 -12.14 -6.41 2.47
N ASN A 86 -10.94 -5.87 2.39
CA ASN A 86 -10.48 -4.81 3.30
C ASN A 86 -10.65 -3.46 2.62
N LEU A 87 -11.68 -2.73 3.01
CA LEU A 87 -11.97 -1.40 2.50
C LEU A 87 -11.14 -0.35 3.27
N TRP A 88 -10.48 0.52 2.52
CA TRP A 88 -9.74 1.64 3.10
C TRP A 88 -10.71 2.72 3.58
N GLU A 89 -10.61 3.11 4.84
CA GLU A 89 -11.52 4.06 5.46
C GLU A 89 -11.50 5.44 4.77
N GLY A 90 -10.37 5.81 4.18
CA GLY A 90 -10.25 7.05 3.41
C GLY A 90 -10.93 7.03 2.05
N GLY A 91 -11.31 5.85 1.55
CA GLY A 91 -11.88 5.68 0.21
C GLY A 91 -10.84 5.67 -0.90
N LEU A 92 -11.29 5.32 -2.11
CA LEU A 92 -10.40 5.19 -3.28
C LEU A 92 -9.77 6.51 -3.73
N ASN A 93 -10.39 7.63 -3.41
CA ASN A 93 -9.84 8.94 -3.77
C ASN A 93 -8.81 9.48 -2.76
N ALA A 94 -8.55 8.74 -1.68
CA ALA A 94 -7.59 9.11 -0.64
C ALA A 94 -6.63 7.96 -0.33
N LEU A 95 -6.15 7.28 -1.36
CA LEU A 95 -5.17 6.21 -1.22
C LEU A 95 -3.82 6.77 -0.80
N ASP A 96 -3.17 6.11 0.15
CA ASP A 96 -1.79 6.45 0.49
C ASP A 96 -0.79 5.81 -0.50
N ILE A 97 0.47 6.20 -0.38
CA ILE A 97 1.52 5.72 -1.27
C ILE A 97 1.67 4.18 -1.25
N GLY A 98 1.41 3.55 -0.11
CA GLY A 98 1.57 2.10 0.05
C GLY A 98 0.69 1.27 -0.87
N PHE A 99 -0.43 1.82 -1.35
CA PHE A 99 -1.30 1.11 -2.30
C PHE A 99 -0.66 0.87 -3.68
N PHE A 100 0.44 1.55 -3.98
CA PHE A 100 1.09 1.48 -5.29
C PHE A 100 2.32 0.57 -5.31
N ILE A 101 2.55 -0.22 -4.25
CA ILE A 101 3.67 -1.15 -4.22
C ILE A 101 3.44 -2.30 -5.20
N ASN A 102 4.43 -2.58 -6.03
CA ASN A 102 4.39 -3.69 -6.97
C ASN A 102 4.86 -5.01 -6.32
N SER A 103 4.48 -6.12 -6.94
CA SER A 103 4.85 -7.46 -6.49
C SER A 103 6.06 -8.00 -7.25
N SER A 104 6.88 -8.77 -6.56
CA SER A 104 8.00 -9.50 -7.15
C SER A 104 8.25 -10.80 -6.37
N GLU A 105 8.74 -11.83 -7.06
CA GLU A 105 9.22 -13.06 -6.41
C GLU A 105 10.52 -12.81 -5.62
N HIS A 106 11.19 -11.69 -5.87
CA HIS A 106 12.40 -11.25 -5.17
C HIS A 106 12.16 -9.92 -4.47
N PRO A 107 11.29 -9.90 -3.43
CA PRO A 107 10.91 -8.66 -2.77
C PRO A 107 12.06 -8.09 -1.93
N ASN A 108 12.01 -6.78 -1.69
CA ASN A 108 12.88 -6.11 -0.72
C ASN A 108 12.10 -5.57 0.48
N MET A 109 10.77 -5.74 0.46
CA MET A 109 9.88 -5.38 1.55
C MET A 109 9.10 -6.61 2.00
N VAL A 110 8.70 -6.64 3.26
CA VAL A 110 7.81 -7.67 3.81
C VAL A 110 6.60 -7.03 4.44
N ALA A 111 5.42 -7.64 4.23
CA ALA A 111 4.19 -7.20 4.86
C ALA A 111 4.16 -7.70 6.32
N GLU A 112 3.73 -6.82 7.21
CA GLU A 112 3.46 -7.13 8.60
C GLU A 112 2.00 -6.79 8.92
N SER A 113 1.43 -7.43 9.94
CA SER A 113 0.05 -7.20 10.38
C SER A 113 -0.98 -7.30 9.23
N GLY A 114 -0.86 -8.36 8.40
CA GLY A 114 -1.79 -8.61 7.32
C GLY A 114 -1.79 -7.54 6.21
N ALA A 115 -0.63 -6.97 5.91
CA ALA A 115 -0.42 -5.90 4.94
C ALA A 115 -0.87 -4.50 5.43
N GLU A 116 -1.07 -4.32 6.72
CA GLU A 116 -1.31 -2.99 7.29
C GLU A 116 -0.03 -2.16 7.33
N SER A 117 1.13 -2.80 7.34
CA SER A 117 2.42 -2.13 7.24
C SER A 117 3.42 -2.96 6.46
N PHE A 118 4.44 -2.29 5.92
CA PHE A 118 5.54 -2.91 5.20
C PHE A 118 6.86 -2.44 5.79
N VAL A 119 7.81 -3.36 5.93
CA VAL A 119 9.16 -3.02 6.41
C VAL A 119 10.22 -3.52 5.44
N ALA A 120 11.34 -2.82 5.39
CA ALA A 120 12.47 -3.21 4.55
C ALA A 120 13.09 -4.52 5.07
N MET A 121 13.19 -5.53 4.20
CA MET A 121 13.79 -6.84 4.52
C MET A 121 15.30 -6.78 4.57
N ARG A 122 15.88 -5.79 3.89
CA ARG A 122 17.31 -5.52 3.78
C ARG A 122 17.49 -4.02 3.61
N ASP A 123 18.73 -3.57 3.61
CA ASP A 123 19.03 -2.18 3.21
C ASP A 123 18.62 -1.97 1.76
N ILE A 124 17.90 -0.91 1.49
CA ILE A 124 17.44 -0.51 0.15
C ILE A 124 18.18 0.77 -0.23
N LYS A 125 18.78 0.76 -1.41
CA LYS A 125 19.54 1.90 -1.89
C LYS A 125 18.66 2.92 -2.60
N LYS A 126 19.01 4.19 -2.49
CA LYS A 126 18.43 5.26 -3.29
C LYS A 126 18.32 4.84 -4.75
N GLY A 127 17.14 4.99 -5.33
CA GLY A 127 16.86 4.65 -6.73
C GLY A 127 16.26 3.27 -6.95
N GLU A 128 16.31 2.37 -5.95
CA GLU A 128 15.66 1.06 -6.07
C GLU A 128 14.14 1.20 -5.98
N GLU A 129 13.43 0.37 -6.74
CA GLU A 129 11.99 0.19 -6.59
C GLU A 129 11.71 -0.73 -5.39
N LEU A 130 10.64 -0.43 -4.64
CA LEU A 130 10.17 -1.26 -3.55
C LEU A 130 9.19 -2.31 -4.06
N PHE A 131 9.41 -3.56 -3.66
CA PHE A 131 8.57 -4.71 -4.01
C PHE A 131 8.20 -5.52 -2.79
N VAL A 132 6.97 -6.02 -2.77
CA VAL A 132 6.52 -7.07 -1.85
C VAL A 132 6.14 -8.30 -2.68
N ASP A 133 5.85 -9.41 -2.03
CA ASP A 133 5.23 -10.56 -2.68
C ASP A 133 3.74 -10.60 -2.28
N TYR A 134 2.85 -10.26 -3.21
CA TYR A 134 1.40 -10.27 -2.98
C TYR A 134 0.90 -11.64 -2.53
N GLY A 135 1.54 -12.73 -2.99
CA GLY A 135 1.16 -14.08 -2.64
C GLY A 135 1.25 -14.38 -1.14
N THR A 136 1.97 -13.55 -0.38
CA THR A 136 2.12 -13.74 1.06
C THR A 136 0.95 -13.20 1.88
N TYR A 137 0.07 -12.36 1.30
CA TYR A 137 -1.02 -11.73 2.07
C TYR A 137 -2.33 -11.49 1.31
N ALA A 138 -2.35 -11.56 -0.01
CA ALA A 138 -3.53 -11.19 -0.81
C ALA A 138 -4.04 -12.39 -1.60
N GLU A 139 -5.33 -12.71 -1.47
CA GLU A 139 -5.99 -13.80 -2.19
C GLU A 139 -6.44 -13.39 -3.60
N ASN A 140 -6.67 -12.10 -3.82
CA ASN A 140 -7.23 -11.54 -5.06
C ASN A 140 -6.20 -10.91 -5.98
N LYS A 141 -4.91 -11.03 -5.68
CA LYS A 141 -3.84 -10.42 -6.47
C LYS A 141 -3.09 -11.46 -7.27
N GLU A 142 -2.80 -11.14 -8.53
CA GLU A 142 -1.89 -11.93 -9.33
C GLU A 142 -0.45 -11.63 -8.92
N VAL A 143 0.37 -12.68 -8.82
CA VAL A 143 1.81 -12.54 -8.59
C VAL A 143 2.45 -12.17 -9.92
N ARG A 144 3.16 -11.06 -9.92
CA ARG A 144 3.85 -10.55 -11.12
C ARG A 144 5.32 -10.80 -11.07
#